data_0004d6e26f9383cdb81f6b516178a703
#
_entry.id   0004d6e26f9383cdb81f6b516178a703
#
_cell.length_a   1.000
_cell.length_b   1.000
_cell.length_c   1.000
_cell.angle_alpha   90.00
_cell.angle_beta   90.00
_cell.angle_gamma   90.00
#
_symmetry.space_group_name_H-M   'P 1'
#
loop_
_entity.id
_entity.type
_entity.pdbx_description
1 polymer ?
#
loop_
_entity_poly.entity_id
_entity_poly.type
_entity_poly.pdbx_seq_one_letter_code
_entity_poly.pdbx_strand_id
1 'polypeptide(L)'
;MIYFLVDRASAFTMRDFVELHAPGLANLVEIVHYEDLLQRQPLHTGTYIFSALDHLTPGGMRVVRELIDQLREPAAESRVLNDPARVLLRYELLDTLHRRGLNRHGVARALDSRSPLRFPVFVREESEHTGAISPLLHDHAELRRALGKSVLRGYRLRDLLIVEYCETAEPNGRYRRYSAFVVSGRVIARELMVGDEWMLKSHGNAPTESEIRDELEYVRGNTHAAQLEPIFSLAGIDYGRIDYALVDGRIETWEINTNPTIRRGRQADPIPIPPEINTLRDPMRAHFTSALEAALRSVDTGLPPRPLAVRFSAECLRNATPMIHVSKPTWLRHVASAIRPALPRLYRLIDVVSPYVTRASRQLRS
;
A
#
# COMPACT_ATOMS: atom_id res chain seq x y z
N MET A 1 10.33 10.21 21.34
CA MET A 1 9.81 8.83 21.16
C MET A 1 8.83 8.79 19.98
N ILE A 2 8.93 7.78 19.13
CA ILE A 2 8.05 7.57 17.97
C ILE A 2 7.18 6.34 18.26
N TYR A 3 5.87 6.51 18.23
CA TYR A 3 4.89 5.42 18.33
C TYR A 3 4.43 5.05 16.93
N PHE A 4 4.82 3.84 16.47
CA PHE A 4 4.46 3.31 15.17
C PHE A 4 3.22 2.43 15.29
N LEU A 5 2.06 2.96 14.88
CA LEU A 5 0.78 2.26 14.97
C LEU A 5 0.54 1.41 13.74
N VAL A 6 0.28 0.14 13.96
CA VAL A 6 0.10 -0.87 12.89
C VAL A 6 -0.74 -2.03 13.41
N ASP A 7 -1.37 -2.79 12.55
CA ASP A 7 -1.98 -4.06 12.94
C ASP A 7 -0.91 -5.11 13.30
N ARG A 8 -1.27 -6.05 14.17
CA ARG A 8 -0.34 -7.07 14.71
C ARG A 8 0.29 -7.94 13.61
N ALA A 9 -0.50 -8.28 12.58
CA ALA A 9 -0.04 -9.15 11.50
C ALA A 9 1.01 -8.47 10.61
N SER A 10 0.95 -7.14 10.50
CA SER A 10 1.82 -6.34 9.62
C SER A 10 2.97 -5.63 10.36
N ALA A 11 3.08 -5.81 11.68
CA ALA A 11 4.09 -5.17 12.53
C ALA A 11 5.54 -5.55 12.17
N PHE A 12 5.73 -6.66 11.48
CA PHE A 12 7.05 -7.15 11.07
C PHE A 12 7.78 -6.14 10.15
N THR A 13 7.07 -5.30 9.42
CA THR A 13 7.67 -4.33 8.48
C THR A 13 8.63 -3.37 9.19
N MET A 14 8.19 -2.77 10.29
CA MET A 14 9.00 -1.85 11.12
C MET A 14 9.88 -2.63 12.11
N ARG A 15 9.36 -3.68 12.73
CA ARG A 15 10.12 -4.48 13.69
C ARG A 15 11.39 -5.05 13.07
N ASP A 16 11.28 -5.74 11.93
CA ASP A 16 12.44 -6.35 11.26
C ASP A 16 13.42 -5.27 10.77
N PHE A 17 12.92 -4.10 10.38
CA PHE A 17 13.79 -2.98 10.01
C PHE A 17 14.60 -2.49 11.20
N VAL A 18 13.97 -2.25 12.34
CA VAL A 18 14.65 -1.79 13.57
C VAL A 18 15.62 -2.86 14.07
N GLU A 19 15.18 -4.12 14.19
CA GLU A 19 16.00 -5.18 14.77
C GLU A 19 17.19 -5.58 13.89
N LEU A 20 17.01 -5.62 12.56
CA LEU A 20 18.01 -6.22 11.67
C LEU A 20 18.82 -5.19 10.87
N HIS A 21 18.32 -3.98 10.70
CA HIS A 21 18.91 -3.01 9.76
C HIS A 21 19.21 -1.64 10.39
N ALA A 22 18.47 -1.24 11.41
CA ALA A 22 18.61 0.06 12.04
C ALA A 22 18.50 -0.04 13.59
N PRO A 23 19.38 -0.84 14.27
CA PRO A 23 19.28 -1.07 15.71
C PRO A 23 19.42 0.21 16.54
N GLY A 24 20.01 1.26 15.97
CA GLY A 24 20.03 2.59 16.59
C GLY A 24 18.66 3.22 16.81
N LEU A 25 17.59 2.70 16.20
CA LEU A 25 16.21 3.15 16.42
C LEU A 25 15.49 2.38 17.55
N ALA A 26 16.07 1.32 18.10
CA ALA A 26 15.40 0.45 19.08
C ALA A 26 14.89 1.20 20.33
N ASN A 27 15.61 2.23 20.78
CA ASN A 27 15.21 3.07 21.91
C ASN A 27 14.39 4.30 21.50
N LEU A 28 14.08 4.46 20.20
CA LEU A 28 13.36 5.61 19.65
C LEU A 28 11.99 5.23 19.11
N VAL A 29 11.85 4.02 18.57
CA VAL A 29 10.61 3.55 17.92
C VAL A 29 9.95 2.47 18.76
N GLU A 30 8.72 2.72 19.16
CA GLU A 30 7.85 1.75 19.83
C GLU A 30 6.72 1.33 18.90
N ILE A 31 6.55 0.02 18.70
CA ILE A 31 5.45 -0.51 17.87
C ILE A 31 4.21 -0.66 18.75
N VAL A 32 3.12 -0.03 18.33
CA VAL A 32 1.82 -0.07 19.00
C VAL A 32 0.81 -0.74 18.09
N HIS A 33 0.15 -1.79 18.58
CA HIS A 33 -0.85 -2.48 17.79
C HIS A 33 -2.22 -1.80 17.92
N TYR A 34 -2.91 -1.62 16.79
CA TYR A 34 -4.26 -1.07 16.78
C TYR A 34 -5.22 -1.90 17.66
N GLU A 35 -5.05 -3.21 17.68
CA GLU A 35 -5.88 -4.14 18.45
C GLU A 35 -5.79 -3.89 19.97
N ASP A 36 -4.66 -3.36 20.44
CA ASP A 36 -4.43 -3.09 21.86
C ASP A 36 -4.74 -1.64 22.26
N LEU A 37 -5.02 -0.77 21.29
CA LEU A 37 -5.07 0.69 21.50
C LEU A 37 -6.07 1.11 22.58
N LEU A 38 -7.25 0.48 22.63
CA LEU A 38 -8.30 0.79 23.60
C LEU A 38 -7.97 0.33 25.03
N GLN A 39 -7.11 -0.67 25.17
CA GLN A 39 -6.70 -1.23 26.46
C GLN A 39 -5.41 -0.61 26.97
N ARG A 40 -4.64 0.03 26.08
CA ARG A 40 -3.36 0.62 26.37
C ARG A 40 -3.52 2.00 27.01
N GLN A 41 -3.40 2.06 28.31
CA GLN A 41 -3.42 3.30 29.10
C GLN A 41 -2.31 3.28 30.16
N PRO A 42 -1.62 4.40 30.41
CA PRO A 42 -1.70 5.65 29.67
C PRO A 42 -0.99 5.56 28.29
N LEU A 43 -1.42 6.35 27.33
CA LEU A 43 -0.62 6.73 26.17
C LEU A 43 0.40 7.81 26.59
N HIS A 44 1.36 8.15 25.75
CA HIS A 44 2.39 9.14 26.10
C HIS A 44 2.56 10.16 24.98
N THR A 45 3.06 11.36 25.34
CA THR A 45 3.43 12.39 24.37
C THR A 45 4.55 11.90 23.45
N GLY A 46 4.53 12.29 22.16
CA GLY A 46 5.54 11.89 21.18
C GLY A 46 5.05 12.00 19.74
N THR A 47 5.77 11.39 18.82
CA THR A 47 5.37 11.33 17.41
C THR A 47 4.60 10.06 17.14
N TYR A 48 3.41 10.18 16.58
CA TYR A 48 2.54 9.07 16.21
C TYR A 48 2.52 8.90 14.69
N ILE A 49 2.95 7.74 14.20
CA ILE A 49 2.90 7.36 12.78
C ILE A 49 1.79 6.32 12.61
N PHE A 50 0.70 6.70 11.95
CA PHE A 50 -0.40 5.80 11.66
C PHE A 50 -0.14 5.07 10.34
N SER A 51 0.11 3.76 10.43
CA SER A 51 0.51 2.87 9.33
C SER A 51 -0.60 1.88 9.01
N ALA A 52 -0.59 1.21 7.85
CA ALA A 52 -1.61 0.22 7.44
C ALA A 52 -3.06 0.73 7.60
N LEU A 53 -3.33 1.98 7.22
CA LEU A 53 -4.63 2.61 7.37
C LEU A 53 -5.74 1.90 6.59
N ASP A 54 -5.40 1.28 5.48
CA ASP A 54 -6.28 0.46 4.63
C ASP A 54 -6.75 -0.85 5.30
N HIS A 55 -6.09 -1.25 6.40
CA HIS A 55 -6.52 -2.40 7.21
C HIS A 55 -7.53 -2.03 8.29
N LEU A 56 -7.72 -0.75 8.61
CA LEU A 56 -8.66 -0.32 9.64
C LEU A 56 -10.12 -0.50 9.19
N THR A 57 -10.94 -1.05 10.08
CA THR A 57 -12.40 -1.02 9.90
C THR A 57 -12.94 0.40 10.04
N PRO A 58 -14.18 0.69 9.63
CA PRO A 58 -14.82 1.98 9.94
C PRO A 58 -14.85 2.30 11.44
N GLY A 59 -14.95 1.26 12.31
CA GLY A 59 -14.85 1.40 13.76
C GLY A 59 -13.44 1.77 14.21
N GLY A 60 -12.43 1.04 13.72
CA GLY A 60 -11.03 1.34 13.98
C GLY A 60 -10.63 2.74 13.51
N MET A 61 -11.13 3.15 12.35
CA MET A 61 -10.90 4.49 11.82
C MET A 61 -11.46 5.59 12.73
N ARG A 62 -12.63 5.38 13.35
CA ARG A 62 -13.19 6.32 14.33
C ARG A 62 -12.31 6.43 15.59
N VAL A 63 -11.85 5.30 16.12
CA VAL A 63 -10.94 5.29 17.28
C VAL A 63 -9.67 6.09 16.98
N VAL A 64 -9.08 5.85 15.82
CA VAL A 64 -7.86 6.57 15.41
C VAL A 64 -8.12 8.07 15.27
N ARG A 65 -9.26 8.49 14.71
CA ARG A 65 -9.60 9.91 14.58
C ARG A 65 -9.79 10.58 15.95
N GLU A 66 -10.54 9.96 16.89
CA GLU A 66 -10.69 10.49 18.25
C GLU A 66 -9.36 10.58 19.00
N LEU A 67 -8.46 9.64 18.77
CA LEU A 67 -7.10 9.73 19.32
C LEU A 67 -6.34 10.91 18.72
N ILE A 68 -6.38 11.09 17.41
CA ILE A 68 -5.66 12.18 16.72
C ILE A 68 -6.16 13.54 17.18
N ASP A 69 -7.47 13.71 17.37
CA ASP A 69 -8.03 14.96 17.86
C ASP A 69 -7.41 15.34 19.21
N GLN A 70 -7.26 14.37 20.13
CA GLN A 70 -6.63 14.59 21.43
C GLN A 70 -5.11 14.79 21.33
N LEU A 71 -4.42 14.08 20.44
CA LEU A 71 -2.99 14.28 20.19
C LEU A 71 -2.66 15.66 19.60
N ARG A 72 -3.64 16.31 18.98
CA ARG A 72 -3.50 17.66 18.40
C ARG A 72 -3.79 18.79 19.38
N GLU A 73 -4.31 18.47 20.56
CA GLU A 73 -4.44 19.48 21.59
C GLU A 73 -3.06 20.05 21.95
N PRO A 74 -2.93 21.38 22.10
CA PRO A 74 -1.62 22.01 22.36
C PRO A 74 -0.90 21.41 23.57
N ALA A 75 -1.65 20.99 24.60
CA ALA A 75 -1.09 20.38 25.82
C ALA A 75 -0.52 18.96 25.57
N ALA A 76 -0.90 18.30 24.47
CA ALA A 76 -0.41 16.98 24.14
C ALA A 76 1.04 16.99 23.62
N GLU A 77 1.55 18.12 23.12
CA GLU A 77 2.92 18.26 22.57
C GLU A 77 3.32 17.08 21.67
N SER A 78 2.35 16.56 20.91
CA SER A 78 2.52 15.38 20.09
C SER A 78 2.46 15.74 18.62
N ARG A 79 3.12 14.91 17.79
CA ARG A 79 3.14 15.04 16.35
C ARG A 79 2.39 13.86 15.72
N VAL A 80 1.61 14.12 14.69
CA VAL A 80 0.83 13.12 13.96
C VAL A 80 1.29 13.06 12.52
N LEU A 81 1.63 11.86 12.04
CA LEU A 81 1.92 11.53 10.66
C LEU A 81 0.85 10.56 10.15
N ASN A 82 0.42 10.73 8.90
CA ASN A 82 -0.64 9.95 8.26
C ASN A 82 -2.01 10.10 8.96
N ASP A 83 -2.51 11.33 9.04
CA ASP A 83 -3.87 11.56 9.52
C ASP A 83 -4.90 10.96 8.55
N PRO A 84 -5.73 9.98 8.99
CA PRO A 84 -6.74 9.36 8.14
C PRO A 84 -7.80 10.31 7.57
N ALA A 85 -7.95 11.51 8.13
CA ALA A 85 -8.84 12.53 7.58
C ALA A 85 -8.27 13.19 6.32
N ARG A 86 -6.97 13.04 6.07
CA ARG A 86 -6.24 13.64 4.94
C ARG A 86 -5.70 12.62 3.95
N VAL A 87 -5.40 11.41 4.44
CA VAL A 87 -4.80 10.34 3.62
C VAL A 87 -5.77 9.87 2.56
N LEU A 88 -5.36 9.92 1.31
CA LEU A 88 -6.04 9.28 0.20
C LEU A 88 -5.59 7.82 0.10
N LEU A 89 -6.52 6.89 0.30
CA LEU A 89 -6.29 5.47 0.07
C LEU A 89 -6.25 5.19 -1.44
N ARG A 90 -5.97 3.96 -1.84
CA ARG A 90 -5.66 3.60 -3.23
C ARG A 90 -6.67 4.11 -4.26
N TYR A 91 -7.97 3.90 -4.03
CA TYR A 91 -8.99 4.37 -4.98
C TYR A 91 -9.00 5.90 -5.08
N GLU A 92 -9.11 6.58 -3.95
CA GLU A 92 -9.16 8.03 -3.87
C GLU A 92 -7.88 8.67 -4.44
N LEU A 93 -6.72 8.05 -4.19
CA LEU A 93 -5.44 8.48 -4.71
C LEU A 93 -5.43 8.41 -6.25
N LEU A 94 -5.67 7.22 -6.82
CA LEU A 94 -5.57 7.02 -8.27
C LEU A 94 -6.63 7.84 -9.02
N ASP A 95 -7.86 7.92 -8.51
CA ASP A 95 -8.92 8.74 -9.07
C ASP A 95 -8.56 10.24 -9.04
N THR A 96 -8.00 10.71 -7.92
CA THR A 96 -7.57 12.11 -7.79
C THR A 96 -6.40 12.43 -8.72
N LEU A 97 -5.40 11.56 -8.82
CA LEU A 97 -4.26 11.74 -9.71
C LEU A 97 -4.71 11.75 -11.18
N HIS A 98 -5.60 10.85 -11.57
CA HIS A 98 -6.15 10.80 -12.92
C HIS A 98 -6.96 12.07 -13.25
N ARG A 99 -7.90 12.47 -12.40
CA ARG A 99 -8.70 13.70 -12.61
C ARG A 99 -7.88 14.97 -12.67
N ARG A 100 -6.71 15.00 -12.01
CA ARG A 100 -5.76 16.14 -12.07
C ARG A 100 -4.77 16.03 -13.24
N GLY A 101 -4.85 14.99 -14.07
CA GLY A 101 -3.93 14.77 -15.18
C GLY A 101 -2.50 14.45 -14.76
N LEU A 102 -2.32 13.99 -13.49
CA LEU A 102 -1.04 13.54 -12.96
C LEU A 102 -0.77 12.08 -13.32
N ASN A 103 -1.82 11.23 -13.39
CA ASN A 103 -1.77 9.89 -13.96
C ASN A 103 -2.53 9.85 -15.28
N ARG A 104 -2.04 9.04 -16.23
CA ARG A 104 -2.71 8.76 -17.51
C ARG A 104 -3.82 7.74 -17.38
N HIS A 105 -3.64 6.76 -16.47
CA HIS A 105 -4.62 5.70 -16.24
C HIS A 105 -5.68 6.10 -15.22
N GLY A 106 -6.91 5.67 -15.49
CA GLY A 106 -8.05 5.83 -14.61
C GLY A 106 -8.29 4.60 -13.76
N VAL A 107 -9.20 4.74 -12.78
CA VAL A 107 -9.64 3.68 -11.89
C VAL A 107 -11.14 3.78 -11.67
N ALA A 108 -11.82 2.64 -11.56
CA ALA A 108 -13.21 2.56 -11.18
C ALA A 108 -13.43 1.50 -10.09
N ARG A 109 -14.45 1.68 -9.26
CA ARG A 109 -14.92 0.62 -8.38
C ARG A 109 -15.71 -0.41 -9.19
N ALA A 110 -15.55 -1.71 -8.91
CA ALA A 110 -16.25 -2.75 -9.67
C ALA A 110 -17.79 -2.65 -9.58
N LEU A 111 -18.32 -1.97 -8.57
CA LEU A 111 -19.74 -1.67 -8.42
C LEU A 111 -20.21 -0.41 -9.16
N ASP A 112 -19.29 0.43 -9.64
CA ASP A 112 -19.63 1.65 -10.36
C ASP A 112 -19.70 1.39 -11.87
N SER A 113 -20.92 1.23 -12.37
CA SER A 113 -21.18 0.96 -13.80
C SER A 113 -21.09 2.20 -14.69
N ARG A 114 -20.81 3.39 -14.15
CA ARG A 114 -20.88 4.66 -14.88
C ARG A 114 -19.52 5.15 -15.38
N SER A 115 -18.43 4.62 -14.86
CA SER A 115 -17.10 5.07 -15.26
C SER A 115 -16.77 4.56 -16.66
N PRO A 116 -16.51 5.44 -17.63
CA PRO A 116 -15.94 5.03 -18.89
C PRO A 116 -14.54 4.46 -18.66
N LEU A 117 -14.26 3.28 -19.21
CA LEU A 117 -12.98 2.61 -19.08
C LEU A 117 -12.29 2.55 -20.44
N ARG A 118 -11.01 2.85 -20.47
CA ARG A 118 -10.14 2.63 -21.62
C ARG A 118 -9.47 1.27 -21.46
N PHE A 119 -9.78 0.37 -22.37
CA PHE A 119 -9.16 -0.95 -22.41
C PHE A 119 -7.73 -0.89 -23.00
N PRO A 120 -6.84 -1.80 -22.58
CA PRO A 120 -7.06 -2.89 -21.64
C PRO A 120 -7.12 -2.43 -20.17
N VAL A 121 -7.81 -3.22 -19.34
CA VAL A 121 -7.95 -3.00 -17.90
C VAL A 121 -7.55 -4.26 -17.12
N PHE A 122 -7.33 -4.13 -15.83
CA PHE A 122 -7.17 -5.27 -14.92
C PHE A 122 -7.94 -5.06 -13.61
N VAL A 123 -8.19 -6.17 -12.91
CA VAL A 123 -8.90 -6.16 -11.62
C VAL A 123 -7.92 -6.40 -10.50
N ARG A 124 -8.06 -5.65 -9.40
CA ARG A 124 -7.30 -5.84 -8.15
C ARG A 124 -8.16 -5.61 -6.91
N GLU A 125 -7.74 -6.11 -5.75
CA GLU A 125 -8.30 -5.69 -4.47
C GLU A 125 -7.78 -4.29 -4.07
N GLU A 126 -8.66 -3.48 -3.47
CA GLU A 126 -8.34 -2.12 -3.08
C GLU A 126 -7.30 -2.07 -1.96
N SER A 127 -7.47 -2.86 -0.89
CA SER A 127 -6.61 -2.86 0.31
C SER A 127 -5.44 -3.85 0.25
N GLU A 128 -5.36 -4.70 -0.77
CA GLU A 128 -4.31 -5.72 -0.85
C GLU A 128 -3.13 -5.27 -1.73
N HIS A 129 -1.92 -5.69 -1.33
CA HIS A 129 -0.68 -5.41 -2.05
C HIS A 129 -0.21 -6.58 -2.94
N THR A 130 -1.07 -7.57 -3.16
CA THR A 130 -0.77 -8.76 -3.98
C THR A 130 -0.77 -8.49 -5.49
N GLY A 131 -1.20 -7.30 -5.94
CA GLY A 131 -1.27 -6.85 -7.33
C GLY A 131 -2.58 -7.23 -8.04
N ALA A 132 -2.50 -7.40 -9.36
CA ALA A 132 -3.67 -7.78 -10.15
C ALA A 132 -4.14 -9.20 -9.82
N ILE A 133 -5.46 -9.38 -9.75
CA ILE A 133 -6.12 -10.68 -9.59
C ILE A 133 -6.65 -11.22 -10.93
N SER A 134 -6.52 -10.43 -12.00
CA SER A 134 -6.81 -10.82 -13.38
C SER A 134 -5.60 -10.55 -14.29
N PRO A 135 -5.49 -11.19 -15.47
CA PRO A 135 -4.65 -10.69 -16.55
C PRO A 135 -5.17 -9.36 -17.08
N LEU A 136 -4.53 -8.79 -18.10
CA LEU A 136 -5.07 -7.70 -18.88
C LEU A 136 -6.36 -8.18 -19.61
N LEU A 137 -7.37 -7.35 -19.58
CA LEU A 137 -8.70 -7.60 -20.12
C LEU A 137 -8.94 -6.56 -21.22
N HIS A 138 -9.32 -7.01 -22.41
CA HIS A 138 -9.35 -6.16 -23.59
C HIS A 138 -10.74 -5.64 -23.96
N ASP A 139 -11.79 -6.19 -23.33
CA ASP A 139 -13.17 -5.77 -23.57
C ASP A 139 -14.08 -5.98 -22.36
N HIS A 140 -15.30 -5.47 -22.46
CA HIS A 140 -16.32 -5.61 -21.43
C HIS A 140 -16.75 -7.07 -21.17
N ALA A 141 -16.65 -7.97 -22.14
CA ALA A 141 -17.02 -9.37 -21.94
C ALA A 141 -15.97 -10.09 -21.10
N GLU A 142 -14.69 -9.84 -21.37
CA GLU A 142 -13.59 -10.34 -20.54
C GLU A 142 -13.66 -9.78 -19.11
N LEU A 143 -13.93 -8.48 -18.96
CA LEU A 143 -14.08 -7.85 -17.65
C LEU A 143 -15.23 -8.49 -16.84
N ARG A 144 -16.42 -8.68 -17.44
CA ARG A 144 -17.55 -9.35 -16.77
C ARG A 144 -17.18 -10.77 -16.33
N ARG A 145 -16.50 -11.54 -17.19
CA ARG A 145 -16.02 -12.88 -16.85
C ARG A 145 -15.01 -12.87 -15.70
N ALA A 146 -14.09 -11.93 -15.70
CA ALA A 146 -13.08 -11.80 -14.65
C ALA A 146 -13.71 -11.44 -13.30
N LEU A 147 -14.64 -10.48 -13.26
CA LEU A 147 -15.40 -10.12 -12.05
C LEU A 147 -16.22 -11.31 -11.52
N GLY A 148 -16.93 -12.03 -12.41
CA GLY A 148 -17.66 -13.24 -12.03
C GLY A 148 -16.75 -14.31 -11.42
N LYS A 149 -15.58 -14.57 -12.03
CA LYS A 149 -14.57 -15.48 -11.48
C LYS A 149 -14.02 -15.01 -10.12
N SER A 150 -13.85 -13.71 -9.93
CA SER A 150 -13.41 -13.13 -8.66
C SER A 150 -14.43 -13.37 -7.56
N VAL A 151 -15.72 -13.17 -7.81
CA VAL A 151 -16.79 -13.46 -6.86
C VAL A 151 -16.79 -14.94 -6.45
N LEU A 152 -16.63 -15.86 -7.41
CA LEU A 152 -16.55 -17.30 -7.12
C LEU A 152 -15.31 -17.69 -6.29
N ARG A 153 -14.23 -16.91 -6.39
CA ARG A 153 -13.05 -17.06 -5.54
C ARG A 153 -13.23 -16.44 -4.15
N GLY A 154 -14.42 -15.87 -3.88
CA GLY A 154 -14.76 -15.28 -2.59
C GLY A 154 -14.37 -13.82 -2.43
N TYR A 155 -13.97 -13.13 -3.50
CA TYR A 155 -13.79 -11.67 -3.48
C TYR A 155 -15.14 -10.96 -3.44
N ARG A 156 -15.23 -9.87 -2.71
CA ARG A 156 -16.42 -9.01 -2.69
C ARG A 156 -16.25 -7.91 -3.73
N LEU A 157 -17.23 -7.74 -4.62
CA LEU A 157 -17.16 -6.72 -5.67
C LEU A 157 -16.90 -5.30 -5.12
N ARG A 158 -17.42 -5.00 -3.94
CA ARG A 158 -17.20 -3.69 -3.30
C ARG A 158 -15.73 -3.41 -2.94
N ASP A 159 -14.93 -4.46 -2.79
CA ASP A 159 -13.52 -4.37 -2.43
C ASP A 159 -12.61 -4.44 -3.70
N LEU A 160 -13.21 -4.50 -4.89
CA LEU A 160 -12.47 -4.62 -6.15
C LEU A 160 -12.43 -3.31 -6.91
N LEU A 161 -11.25 -3.03 -7.45
CA LEU A 161 -10.99 -1.94 -8.38
C LEU A 161 -10.74 -2.50 -9.79
N ILE A 162 -11.21 -1.76 -10.78
CA ILE A 162 -10.89 -1.92 -12.20
C ILE A 162 -9.93 -0.78 -12.53
N VAL A 163 -8.72 -1.12 -12.93
CA VAL A 163 -7.66 -0.15 -13.21
C VAL A 163 -7.34 -0.20 -14.70
N GLU A 164 -7.30 0.95 -15.36
CA GLU A 164 -6.84 1.06 -16.75
C GLU A 164 -5.36 0.72 -16.81
N TYR A 165 -4.96 -0.01 -17.83
CA TYR A 165 -3.56 -0.28 -18.09
C TYR A 165 -2.90 0.95 -18.71
N CYS A 166 -1.73 1.30 -18.20
CA CYS A 166 -0.85 2.28 -18.81
C CYS A 166 0.40 1.56 -19.31
N GLU A 167 0.67 1.66 -20.60
CA GLU A 167 1.90 1.12 -21.17
C GLU A 167 3.11 1.91 -20.67
N THR A 168 4.04 1.21 -20.03
CA THR A 168 5.26 1.79 -19.47
C THR A 168 6.51 1.03 -19.89
N ALA A 169 6.37 0.12 -20.88
CA ALA A 169 7.52 -0.55 -21.46
C ALA A 169 8.45 0.47 -22.14
N GLU A 170 9.73 0.29 -21.92
CA GLU A 170 10.77 1.00 -22.69
C GLU A 170 10.82 0.46 -24.13
N PRO A 171 11.48 1.17 -25.07
CA PRO A 171 11.60 0.72 -26.45
C PRO A 171 12.20 -0.69 -26.63
N ASN A 172 12.96 -1.16 -25.64
CA ASN A 172 13.54 -2.52 -25.60
C ASN A 172 12.57 -3.58 -25.04
N GLY A 173 11.31 -3.21 -24.73
CA GLY A 173 10.29 -4.09 -24.16
C GLY A 173 10.42 -4.33 -22.67
N ARG A 174 11.38 -3.69 -21.98
CA ARG A 174 11.57 -3.82 -20.53
C ARG A 174 10.69 -2.83 -19.77
N TYR A 175 10.24 -3.23 -18.58
CA TYR A 175 9.51 -2.39 -17.65
C TYR A 175 10.41 -1.95 -16.51
N ARG A 176 10.26 -0.70 -16.07
CA ARG A 176 10.94 -0.15 -14.89
C ARG A 176 9.92 0.27 -13.84
N ARG A 177 10.10 -0.24 -12.62
CA ARG A 177 9.33 0.19 -11.45
C ARG A 177 10.26 0.84 -10.44
N TYR A 178 10.01 2.08 -10.16
CA TYR A 178 10.70 2.85 -9.13
C TYR A 178 9.92 2.79 -7.82
N SER A 179 10.62 2.89 -6.70
CA SER A 179 9.99 3.12 -5.41
C SER A 179 10.75 4.13 -4.57
N ALA A 180 10.02 4.98 -3.84
CA ALA A 180 10.57 5.95 -2.93
C ALA A 180 9.73 6.04 -1.65
N PHE A 181 10.40 6.31 -0.52
CA PHE A 181 9.75 6.59 0.75
C PHE A 181 9.54 8.08 0.95
N VAL A 182 8.56 8.41 1.80
CA VAL A 182 8.44 9.73 2.40
C VAL A 182 8.44 9.60 3.91
N VAL A 183 9.11 10.53 4.59
CA VAL A 183 9.00 10.76 6.04
C VAL A 183 8.91 12.25 6.26
N SER A 184 7.70 12.72 6.61
CA SER A 184 7.42 14.13 6.88
C SER A 184 7.92 15.09 5.80
N GLY A 185 7.56 14.81 4.55
CA GLY A 185 7.94 15.57 3.36
C GLY A 185 9.32 15.23 2.78
N ARG A 186 10.19 14.56 3.53
CA ARG A 186 11.50 14.13 3.00
C ARG A 186 11.34 12.87 2.15
N VAL A 187 11.53 13.00 0.85
CA VAL A 187 11.51 11.87 -0.10
C VAL A 187 12.87 11.19 -0.15
N ILE A 188 12.87 9.85 -0.16
CA ILE A 188 14.05 8.99 -0.14
C ILE A 188 13.87 7.89 -1.18
N ALA A 189 14.66 7.91 -2.24
CA ALA A 189 14.65 6.86 -3.26
C ALA A 189 15.02 5.50 -2.65
N ARG A 190 14.28 4.42 -3.03
CA ARG A 190 14.41 3.13 -2.37
C ARG A 190 14.94 2.03 -3.28
N GLU A 191 14.36 1.87 -4.45
CA GLU A 191 14.59 0.71 -5.30
C GLU A 191 14.18 1.00 -6.74
N LEU A 192 14.95 0.47 -7.70
CA LEU A 192 14.56 0.35 -9.09
C LEU A 192 14.51 -1.13 -9.45
N MET A 193 13.34 -1.63 -9.85
CA MET A 193 13.17 -2.95 -10.41
C MET A 193 13.06 -2.88 -11.92
N VAL A 194 13.72 -3.81 -12.61
CA VAL A 194 13.64 -3.97 -14.07
C VAL A 194 13.21 -5.40 -14.39
N GLY A 195 12.35 -5.58 -15.38
CA GLY A 195 11.89 -6.91 -15.80
C GLY A 195 11.08 -6.88 -17.08
N ASP A 196 10.61 -8.06 -17.51
CA ASP A 196 9.94 -8.26 -18.79
C ASP A 196 8.42 -8.25 -18.69
N GLU A 197 7.89 -8.17 -17.46
CA GLU A 197 6.44 -8.23 -17.20
C GLU A 197 5.90 -6.85 -16.79
N TRP A 198 4.73 -6.49 -17.30
CA TRP A 198 4.05 -5.24 -16.98
C TRP A 198 3.73 -5.09 -15.48
N MET A 199 3.57 -6.19 -14.75
CA MET A 199 3.33 -6.22 -13.30
C MET A 199 4.59 -6.69 -12.56
N LEU A 200 5.53 -5.79 -12.38
CA LEU A 200 6.77 -6.07 -11.65
C LEU A 200 6.52 -6.19 -10.14
N LYS A 201 6.62 -7.39 -9.60
CA LYS A 201 6.56 -7.67 -8.15
C LYS A 201 7.89 -8.12 -7.56
N SER A 202 8.72 -8.70 -8.40
CA SER A 202 10.09 -9.12 -8.11
C SER A 202 10.91 -8.91 -9.37
N HIS A 203 12.22 -8.96 -9.26
CA HIS A 203 13.04 -9.14 -10.45
C HIS A 203 12.65 -10.49 -11.09
N GLY A 204 12.17 -10.48 -12.32
CA GLY A 204 11.80 -11.72 -13.05
C GLY A 204 13.00 -12.62 -13.26
N ASN A 205 14.19 -12.03 -13.45
CA ASN A 205 15.50 -12.64 -13.55
C ASN A 205 16.48 -11.92 -12.60
N ALA A 206 17.64 -12.52 -12.32
CA ALA A 206 18.70 -11.83 -11.61
C ALA A 206 19.08 -10.55 -12.38
N PRO A 207 19.14 -9.38 -11.71
CA PRO A 207 19.47 -8.12 -12.36
C PRO A 207 20.90 -8.17 -12.93
N THR A 208 21.09 -7.53 -14.06
CA THR A 208 22.41 -7.34 -14.68
C THR A 208 23.22 -6.28 -13.92
N GLU A 209 24.53 -6.25 -14.11
CA GLU A 209 25.38 -5.21 -13.51
C GLU A 209 24.96 -3.80 -13.94
N SER A 210 24.51 -3.64 -15.20
CA SER A 210 24.01 -2.35 -15.69
C SER A 210 22.76 -1.91 -14.94
N GLU A 211 21.79 -2.81 -14.74
CA GLU A 211 20.56 -2.51 -13.99
C GLU A 211 20.84 -2.18 -12.52
N ILE A 212 21.85 -2.84 -11.91
CA ILE A 212 22.29 -2.50 -10.54
C ILE A 212 22.94 -1.14 -10.50
N ARG A 213 23.70 -0.76 -11.52
CA ARG A 213 24.31 0.58 -11.63
C ARG A 213 23.24 1.65 -11.74
N ASP A 214 22.22 1.43 -12.59
CA ASP A 214 21.06 2.33 -12.74
C ASP A 214 20.31 2.47 -11.40
N GLU A 215 20.09 1.35 -10.68
CA GLU A 215 19.45 1.36 -9.36
C GLU A 215 20.30 2.15 -8.34
N LEU A 216 21.61 1.95 -8.32
CA LEU A 216 22.53 2.66 -7.42
C LEU A 216 22.54 4.17 -7.70
N GLU A 217 22.55 4.56 -8.98
CA GLU A 217 22.47 5.97 -9.39
C GLU A 217 21.14 6.58 -8.95
N TYR A 218 20.03 5.90 -9.20
CA TYR A 218 18.70 6.34 -8.76
C TYR A 218 18.62 6.51 -7.25
N VAL A 219 19.05 5.52 -6.46
CA VAL A 219 18.96 5.55 -5.00
C VAL A 219 19.85 6.64 -4.39
N ARG A 220 21.07 6.82 -4.91
CA ARG A 220 21.99 7.86 -4.43
C ARG A 220 21.60 9.26 -4.90
N GLY A 221 21.21 9.37 -6.15
CA GLY A 221 20.86 10.65 -6.76
C GLY A 221 19.51 11.20 -6.29
N ASN A 222 18.59 10.33 -5.87
CA ASN A 222 17.22 10.70 -5.46
C ASN A 222 16.54 11.63 -6.48
N THR A 223 16.74 11.34 -7.75
CA THR A 223 16.52 12.25 -8.89
C THR A 223 15.06 12.66 -9.10
N HIS A 224 14.11 11.86 -8.58
CA HIS A 224 12.68 12.13 -8.77
C HIS A 224 12.02 12.81 -7.56
N ALA A 225 12.77 13.15 -6.50
CA ALA A 225 12.22 13.70 -5.26
C ALA A 225 11.30 14.90 -5.49
N ALA A 226 11.76 15.87 -6.27
CA ALA A 226 10.99 17.09 -6.56
C ALA A 226 9.66 16.83 -7.30
N GLN A 227 9.57 15.75 -8.11
CA GLN A 227 8.33 15.34 -8.77
C GLN A 227 7.39 14.56 -7.84
N LEU A 228 7.95 13.85 -6.82
CA LEU A 228 7.20 13.03 -5.89
C LEU A 228 6.62 13.81 -4.72
N GLU A 229 7.30 14.84 -4.24
CA GLU A 229 6.84 15.68 -3.12
C GLU A 229 5.41 16.21 -3.29
N PRO A 230 5.00 16.77 -4.44
CA PRO A 230 3.63 17.22 -4.66
C PRO A 230 2.61 16.06 -4.62
N ILE A 231 3.01 14.87 -5.09
CA ILE A 231 2.14 13.67 -5.08
C ILE A 231 1.88 13.20 -3.65
N PHE A 232 2.92 13.11 -2.80
CA PHE A 232 2.77 12.77 -1.39
C PHE A 232 1.96 13.82 -0.63
N SER A 233 2.21 15.11 -0.89
CA SER A 233 1.44 16.21 -0.29
C SER A 233 -0.04 16.14 -0.67
N LEU A 234 -0.35 15.89 -1.94
CA LEU A 234 -1.71 15.70 -2.44
C LEU A 234 -2.38 14.50 -1.79
N ALA A 235 -1.64 13.39 -1.63
CA ALA A 235 -2.12 12.17 -1.00
C ALA A 235 -2.34 12.32 0.51
N GLY A 236 -1.83 13.38 1.14
CA GLY A 236 -1.86 13.58 2.58
C GLY A 236 -1.03 12.53 3.35
N ILE A 237 -0.02 11.94 2.69
CA ILE A 237 0.80 10.86 3.26
C ILE A 237 2.14 11.43 3.70
N ASP A 238 2.38 11.36 5.01
CA ASP A 238 3.60 11.84 5.66
C ASP A 238 4.62 10.70 5.90
N TYR A 239 4.17 9.44 5.91
CA TYR A 239 4.99 8.22 6.00
C TYR A 239 4.43 7.15 5.08
N GLY A 240 5.25 6.64 4.17
CA GLY A 240 4.86 5.58 3.25
C GLY A 240 5.84 5.41 2.10
N ARG A 241 5.52 4.47 1.20
CA ARG A 241 6.28 4.20 -0.02
C ARG A 241 5.37 4.31 -1.24
N ILE A 242 5.79 5.12 -2.19
CA ILE A 242 5.21 5.19 -3.52
C ILE A 242 5.88 4.17 -4.44
N ASP A 243 5.09 3.46 -5.23
CA ASP A 243 5.53 2.64 -6.35
C ASP A 243 5.02 3.29 -7.65
N TYR A 244 5.93 3.53 -8.61
CA TYR A 244 5.63 4.30 -9.83
C TYR A 244 6.53 3.90 -11.01
N ALA A 245 6.16 4.36 -12.19
CA ALA A 245 6.99 4.32 -13.39
C ALA A 245 7.20 5.75 -13.96
N LEU A 246 8.05 5.88 -14.95
CA LEU A 246 8.17 7.08 -15.78
C LEU A 246 7.59 6.81 -17.16
N VAL A 247 6.72 7.70 -17.62
CA VAL A 247 6.22 7.72 -18.99
C VAL A 247 6.47 9.11 -19.57
N ASP A 248 7.31 9.20 -20.58
CA ASP A 248 7.76 10.47 -21.17
C ASP A 248 8.32 11.44 -20.11
N GLY A 249 9.11 10.92 -19.17
CA GLY A 249 9.72 11.69 -18.08
C GLY A 249 8.77 12.15 -16.96
N ARG A 250 7.50 11.73 -16.99
CA ARG A 250 6.47 12.05 -15.97
C ARG A 250 6.18 10.85 -15.08
N ILE A 251 5.91 11.11 -13.81
CA ILE A 251 5.53 10.09 -12.85
C ILE A 251 4.16 9.49 -13.22
N GLU A 252 4.11 8.16 -13.27
CA GLU A 252 2.88 7.37 -13.35
C GLU A 252 2.77 6.53 -12.09
N THR A 253 1.89 6.92 -11.16
CA THR A 253 1.81 6.35 -9.81
C THR A 253 0.92 5.11 -9.79
N TRP A 254 1.41 4.01 -9.23
CA TRP A 254 0.65 2.77 -9.05
C TRP A 254 -0.03 2.66 -7.69
N GLU A 255 0.68 3.05 -6.65
CA GLU A 255 0.16 3.03 -5.27
C GLU A 255 1.06 3.83 -4.33
N ILE A 256 0.52 4.27 -3.19
CA ILE A 256 1.29 4.65 -2.02
C ILE A 256 0.86 3.74 -0.87
N ASN A 257 1.81 2.98 -0.33
CA ASN A 257 1.59 2.06 0.77
C ASN A 257 2.03 2.73 2.08
N THR A 258 1.14 2.83 3.05
CA THR A 258 1.44 3.42 4.37
C THR A 258 2.10 2.43 5.34
N ASN A 259 2.17 1.14 4.99
CA ASN A 259 2.94 0.13 5.74
C ASN A 259 3.81 -0.74 4.81
N PRO A 260 4.73 -0.15 4.07
CA PRO A 260 5.54 -0.90 3.13
C PRO A 260 6.58 -1.76 3.85
N THR A 261 6.93 -2.91 3.26
CA THR A 261 8.15 -3.62 3.64
C THR A 261 9.35 -2.73 3.37
N ILE A 262 10.03 -2.31 4.43
CA ILE A 262 11.15 -1.35 4.36
C ILE A 262 12.39 -2.03 3.77
N ARG A 263 12.77 -3.14 4.37
CA ARG A 263 13.77 -4.09 3.85
C ARG A 263 13.28 -5.50 4.13
N ARG A 264 13.68 -6.46 3.30
CA ARG A 264 13.35 -7.85 3.58
C ARG A 264 14.02 -8.27 4.89
N GLY A 265 13.21 -8.87 5.77
CA GLY A 265 13.65 -9.39 7.03
C GLY A 265 14.25 -10.79 6.88
N ARG A 266 13.79 -11.73 7.71
CA ARG A 266 14.28 -13.12 7.73
C ARG A 266 13.74 -13.99 6.58
N GLN A 267 12.82 -13.49 5.78
CA GLN A 267 12.28 -14.23 4.63
C GLN A 267 13.26 -14.21 3.47
N ALA A 268 13.52 -15.38 2.88
CA ALA A 268 14.35 -15.52 1.69
C ALA A 268 13.71 -14.81 0.48
N ASP A 269 14.56 -14.31 -0.42
CA ASP A 269 14.10 -13.81 -1.70
C ASP A 269 13.41 -14.93 -2.50
N PRO A 270 12.26 -14.68 -3.11
CA PRO A 270 11.56 -15.69 -3.90
C PRO A 270 12.37 -16.13 -5.14
N ILE A 271 13.31 -15.29 -5.60
CA ILE A 271 14.27 -15.61 -6.66
C ILE A 271 15.65 -15.50 -6.04
N PRO A 272 16.45 -16.60 -6.06
CA PRO A 272 17.81 -16.55 -5.57
C PRO A 272 18.64 -15.56 -6.41
N ILE A 273 19.10 -14.49 -5.79
CA ILE A 273 20.04 -13.56 -6.40
C ILE A 273 21.45 -14.08 -6.08
N PRO A 274 22.33 -14.25 -7.09
CA PRO A 274 23.71 -14.67 -6.86
C PRO A 274 24.39 -13.80 -5.79
N PRO A 275 25.21 -14.37 -4.88
CA PRO A 275 25.84 -13.63 -3.78
C PRO A 275 26.65 -12.42 -4.24
N GLU A 276 27.36 -12.52 -5.35
CA GLU A 276 28.15 -11.45 -5.96
C GLU A 276 27.26 -10.28 -6.39
N ILE A 277 26.11 -10.56 -6.99
CA ILE A 277 25.11 -9.56 -7.39
C ILE A 277 24.48 -8.90 -6.15
N ASN A 278 24.21 -9.69 -5.12
CA ASN A 278 23.70 -9.17 -3.84
C ASN A 278 24.70 -8.19 -3.20
N THR A 279 26.00 -8.51 -3.22
CA THR A 279 27.06 -7.66 -2.66
C THR A 279 27.14 -6.31 -3.37
N LEU A 280 26.93 -6.27 -4.70
CA LEU A 280 26.90 -5.03 -5.47
C LEU A 280 25.76 -4.09 -5.04
N ARG A 281 24.68 -4.62 -4.43
CA ARG A 281 23.54 -3.85 -3.93
C ARG A 281 23.72 -3.34 -2.50
N ASP A 282 24.72 -3.79 -1.75
CA ASP A 282 24.90 -3.39 -0.35
C ASP A 282 25.17 -1.89 -0.15
N PRO A 283 25.92 -1.18 -1.00
CA PRO A 283 26.10 0.27 -0.84
C PRO A 283 24.81 1.07 -0.96
N MET A 284 23.90 0.69 -1.87
CA MET A 284 22.61 1.39 -1.99
C MET A 284 21.67 1.05 -0.82
N ARG A 285 21.68 -0.21 -0.36
CA ARG A 285 20.92 -0.63 0.82
C ARG A 285 21.37 0.11 2.08
N ALA A 286 22.69 0.27 2.26
CA ALA A 286 23.25 1.03 3.37
C ALA A 286 22.88 2.52 3.27
N HIS A 287 22.98 3.12 2.08
CA HIS A 287 22.61 4.51 1.83
C HIS A 287 21.12 4.75 2.18
N PHE A 288 20.22 3.92 1.65
CA PHE A 288 18.79 4.01 1.94
C PHE A 288 18.51 3.85 3.44
N THR A 289 19.12 2.84 4.09
CA THR A 289 18.93 2.59 5.53
C THR A 289 19.32 3.80 6.37
N SER A 290 20.51 4.38 6.11
CA SER A 290 20.99 5.57 6.82
C SER A 290 20.10 6.79 6.57
N ALA A 291 19.63 6.99 5.32
CA ALA A 291 18.76 8.10 4.99
C ALA A 291 17.38 7.98 5.69
N LEU A 292 16.81 6.77 5.72
CA LEU A 292 15.53 6.52 6.38
C LEU A 292 15.65 6.62 7.90
N GLU A 293 16.73 6.09 8.50
CA GLU A 293 16.99 6.24 9.92
C GLU A 293 17.11 7.72 10.31
N ALA A 294 17.88 8.51 9.56
CA ALA A 294 18.01 9.94 9.77
C ALA A 294 16.67 10.67 9.66
N ALA A 295 15.83 10.29 8.69
CA ALA A 295 14.50 10.87 8.51
C ALA A 295 13.55 10.52 9.66
N LEU A 296 13.57 9.27 10.15
CA LEU A 296 12.78 8.86 11.33
C LEU A 296 13.27 9.61 12.59
N ARG A 297 14.58 9.74 12.81
CA ARG A 297 15.11 10.54 13.93
C ARG A 297 14.64 12.00 13.89
N SER A 298 14.53 12.60 12.69
CA SER A 298 14.13 14.00 12.54
C SER A 298 12.67 14.29 12.87
N VAL A 299 11.82 13.26 12.94
CA VAL A 299 10.42 13.43 13.33
C VAL A 299 10.17 13.21 14.81
N ASP A 300 11.16 12.75 15.58
CA ASP A 300 11.05 12.69 17.03
C ASP A 300 10.87 14.09 17.62
N THR A 301 9.98 14.23 18.60
CA THR A 301 9.72 15.51 19.28
C THR A 301 10.93 16.00 20.10
N GLY A 302 11.85 15.11 20.43
CA GLY A 302 12.98 15.41 21.33
C GLY A 302 12.56 15.63 22.79
N LEU A 303 11.29 15.55 23.10
CA LEU A 303 10.75 15.73 24.45
C LEU A 303 10.64 14.37 25.18
N PRO A 304 10.86 14.34 26.49
CA PRO A 304 10.63 13.13 27.27
C PRO A 304 9.14 12.74 27.22
N PRO A 305 8.83 11.45 27.04
CA PRO A 305 7.44 10.98 27.03
C PRO A 305 6.74 11.28 28.36
N ARG A 306 5.56 11.89 28.30
CA ARG A 306 4.70 12.17 29.45
C ARG A 306 3.37 11.45 29.30
N PRO A 307 2.76 10.89 30.37
CA PRO A 307 1.46 10.24 30.29
C PRO A 307 0.37 11.18 29.72
N LEU A 308 -0.43 10.66 28.80
CA LEU A 308 -1.60 11.30 28.23
C LEU A 308 -2.87 10.54 28.66
N ALA A 309 -3.81 11.24 29.26
CA ALA A 309 -5.12 10.69 29.63
C ALA A 309 -6.08 10.76 28.43
N VAL A 310 -5.95 9.78 27.53
CA VAL A 310 -6.82 9.67 26.34
C VAL A 310 -8.17 9.09 26.75
N ARG A 311 -9.27 9.71 26.28
CA ARG A 311 -10.65 9.25 26.53
C ARG A 311 -11.36 9.04 25.18
N PHE A 312 -11.96 7.88 25.02
CA PHE A 312 -12.80 7.57 23.87
C PHE A 312 -14.28 7.74 24.21
N SER A 313 -15.06 8.28 23.29
CA SER A 313 -16.50 8.42 23.46
C SER A 313 -17.19 7.06 23.63
N ALA A 314 -18.31 7.03 24.35
CA ALA A 314 -19.10 5.80 24.51
C ALA A 314 -19.59 5.25 23.17
N GLU A 315 -19.86 6.12 22.19
CA GLU A 315 -20.21 5.71 20.82
C GLU A 315 -19.03 5.04 20.10
N CYS A 316 -17.84 5.62 20.21
CA CYS A 316 -16.62 5.07 19.66
C CYS A 316 -16.36 3.66 20.22
N LEU A 317 -16.42 3.51 21.55
CA LEU A 317 -16.16 2.23 22.22
C LEU A 317 -17.17 1.13 21.80
N ARG A 318 -18.47 1.47 21.66
CA ARG A 318 -19.47 0.49 21.20
C ARG A 318 -19.24 -0.03 19.79
N ASN A 319 -18.63 0.77 18.93
CA ASN A 319 -18.46 0.47 17.50
C ASN A 319 -17.00 0.19 17.11
N ALA A 320 -16.09 0.11 18.08
CA ALA A 320 -14.66 -0.01 17.84
C ALA A 320 -14.21 -1.41 17.41
N THR A 321 -14.95 -2.44 17.79
CA THR A 321 -14.53 -3.84 17.56
C THR A 321 -15.27 -4.45 16.37
N PRO A 322 -14.58 -5.14 15.43
CA PRO A 322 -13.13 -5.25 15.39
C PRO A 322 -12.45 -3.99 14.83
N MET A 323 -11.27 -3.67 15.36
CA MET A 323 -10.46 -2.53 14.89
C MET A 323 -9.92 -2.74 13.47
N ILE A 324 -9.56 -3.96 13.15
CA ILE A 324 -8.88 -4.37 11.91
C ILE A 324 -9.79 -5.29 11.09
N HIS A 325 -9.76 -5.11 9.78
CA HIS A 325 -10.40 -6.07 8.87
C HIS A 325 -9.72 -7.44 9.00
N VAL A 326 -10.48 -8.45 9.37
CA VAL A 326 -9.99 -9.82 9.35
C VAL A 326 -9.86 -10.22 7.88
N SER A 327 -8.62 -10.31 7.39
CA SER A 327 -8.36 -10.89 6.07
C SER A 327 -8.88 -12.33 6.07
N LYS A 328 -9.66 -12.70 5.05
CA LYS A 328 -10.11 -14.08 4.91
C LYS A 328 -8.87 -14.99 4.89
N PRO A 329 -8.85 -16.09 5.67
CA PRO A 329 -7.72 -17.00 5.68
C PRO A 329 -7.40 -17.43 4.25
N THR A 330 -6.14 -17.33 3.87
CA THR A 330 -5.64 -17.70 2.54
C THR A 330 -6.02 -19.11 2.12
N TRP A 331 -6.20 -20.03 3.10
CA TRP A 331 -6.65 -21.40 2.84
C TRP A 331 -8.06 -21.47 2.22
N LEU A 332 -8.99 -20.56 2.57
CA LEU A 332 -10.31 -20.50 1.92
C LEU A 332 -10.20 -20.13 0.44
N ARG A 333 -9.23 -19.27 0.08
CA ARG A 333 -8.90 -18.95 -1.31
C ARG A 333 -8.29 -20.17 -2.03
N HIS A 334 -7.44 -20.95 -1.35
CA HIS A 334 -6.82 -22.17 -1.87
C HIS A 334 -7.84 -23.32 -1.99
N VAL A 335 -8.75 -23.50 -1.02
CA VAL A 335 -9.84 -24.49 -1.10
C VAL A 335 -10.79 -24.16 -2.26
N ALA A 336 -11.18 -22.90 -2.42
CA ALA A 336 -11.99 -22.48 -3.57
C ALA A 336 -11.26 -22.72 -4.91
N SER A 337 -9.92 -22.58 -4.93
CA SER A 337 -9.09 -22.89 -6.09
C SER A 337 -8.94 -24.41 -6.34
N ALA A 338 -8.86 -25.21 -5.28
CA ALA A 338 -8.71 -26.68 -5.37
C ALA A 338 -10.01 -27.41 -5.77
N ILE A 339 -11.17 -26.87 -5.38
CA ILE A 339 -12.50 -27.38 -5.81
C ILE A 339 -12.79 -27.03 -7.30
N ARG A 340 -12.01 -26.13 -7.86
CA ARG A 340 -12.13 -25.61 -9.22
C ARG A 340 -12.20 -26.67 -10.33
N PRO A 341 -11.42 -27.78 -10.33
CA PRO A 341 -11.51 -28.81 -11.35
C PRO A 341 -12.81 -29.64 -11.28
N ALA A 342 -13.46 -29.69 -10.11
CA ALA A 342 -14.62 -30.54 -9.86
C ALA A 342 -15.97 -29.94 -10.29
N LEU A 343 -16.03 -28.64 -10.68
CA LEU A 343 -17.27 -27.95 -10.96
C LEU A 343 -17.33 -27.23 -12.34
N PRO A 344 -17.03 -27.92 -13.47
CA PRO A 344 -17.09 -27.28 -14.79
C PRO A 344 -18.47 -26.72 -15.15
N ARG A 345 -19.56 -27.25 -14.56
CA ARG A 345 -20.93 -26.78 -14.80
C ARG A 345 -21.24 -25.45 -14.12
N LEU A 346 -20.62 -25.14 -13.00
CA LEU A 346 -20.80 -23.84 -12.31
C LEU A 346 -20.17 -22.68 -13.11
N TYR A 347 -19.11 -22.94 -13.85
CA TYR A 347 -18.47 -21.94 -14.69
C TYR A 347 -19.34 -21.51 -15.89
N ARG A 348 -20.18 -22.42 -16.42
CA ARG A 348 -21.18 -22.06 -17.47
C ARG A 348 -22.33 -21.23 -16.91
N LEU A 349 -22.70 -21.41 -15.63
CA LEU A 349 -23.70 -20.57 -14.96
C LEU A 349 -23.27 -19.10 -14.84
N ILE A 350 -21.98 -18.82 -14.76
CA ILE A 350 -21.48 -17.44 -14.63
C ILE A 350 -21.71 -16.64 -15.91
N ASP A 351 -21.56 -17.27 -17.07
CA ASP A 351 -21.84 -16.60 -18.34
C ASP A 351 -23.34 -16.28 -18.47
N VAL A 352 -24.20 -17.02 -17.76
CA VAL A 352 -25.65 -16.81 -17.69
C VAL A 352 -26.03 -15.81 -16.60
N VAL A 353 -25.39 -15.84 -15.42
CA VAL A 353 -25.76 -15.01 -14.25
C VAL A 353 -25.09 -13.63 -14.27
N SER A 354 -23.93 -13.50 -14.94
CA SER A 354 -23.18 -12.24 -15.05
C SER A 354 -24.04 -11.05 -15.57
N PRO A 355 -24.94 -11.21 -16.55
CA PRO A 355 -25.84 -10.13 -16.97
C PRO A 355 -26.85 -9.71 -15.90
N TYR A 356 -27.26 -10.63 -15.02
CA TYR A 356 -28.25 -10.38 -13.97
C TYR A 356 -27.65 -9.67 -12.74
N VAL A 357 -26.38 -9.94 -12.40
CA VAL A 357 -25.66 -9.22 -11.32
C VAL A 357 -25.52 -7.76 -11.70
N THR A 358 -25.28 -7.45 -12.99
CA THR A 358 -25.23 -6.07 -13.50
C THR A 358 -26.61 -5.41 -13.53
N ARG A 359 -27.69 -6.17 -13.70
CA ARG A 359 -29.07 -5.66 -13.70
C ARG A 359 -29.60 -5.42 -12.29
N ALA A 360 -29.32 -6.32 -11.33
CA ALA A 360 -29.75 -6.18 -9.94
C ALA A 360 -29.08 -4.98 -9.27
N SER A 361 -27.83 -4.64 -9.61
CA SER A 361 -27.18 -3.42 -9.14
C SER A 361 -27.80 -2.13 -9.71
N ARG A 362 -28.53 -2.20 -10.82
CA ARG A 362 -29.29 -1.09 -11.39
C ARG A 362 -30.65 -0.88 -10.71
N GLN A 363 -31.31 -1.96 -10.26
CA GLN A 363 -32.63 -1.88 -9.62
C GLN A 363 -32.58 -1.50 -8.14
N LEU A 364 -31.44 -1.70 -7.45
CA LEU A 364 -31.26 -1.27 -6.05
C LEU A 364 -30.91 0.22 -5.93
N ARG A 365 -30.89 0.97 -7.03
CA ARG A 365 -30.58 2.41 -7.07
C ARG A 365 -31.67 3.27 -7.71
N SER A 366 -32.81 2.67 -8.08
CA SER A 366 -34.08 3.35 -8.40
C SER A 366 -35.00 3.33 -7.18
#